data_88f4fd0216d5b966cfa942db0527c75d
#
_entry.id   88f4fd0216d5b966cfa942db0527c75d
#
_cell.length_a   1.000
_cell.length_b   1.000
_cell.length_c   1.000
_cell.angle_alpha   90.00
_cell.angle_beta   90.00
_cell.angle_gamma   90.00
#
_symmetry.space_group_name_H-M   'P 1'
#
loop_
_entity.id
_entity.type
_entity.pdbx_description
1 polymer ?
#
loop_
_entity_poly.entity_id
_entity_poly.type
_entity_poly.pdbx_seq_one_letter_code
_entity_poly.pdbx_strand_id
1 'polypeptide(L)'
;MSEKRASFGSKIGMILATAGGAVGLGNIWRFPYMAGQNGGAVFILIYIGCVLMLGIPCMVSEFIIGRHGAANTYRAYSRMADGKAWKFVGLLGVSTGFLITGYYAVISGWCLQYVYASIMGQLNGDADFVKQYFADFSSSPVQPLFWLALIMLVAYFVIIHGVRGGIEKASKMMMPTLFILLLIIVVASCLLPGAGAGVAFLFKPDFSKVDQGVFLSALGQSFYSLSIAMGCISTYASYFTRQTNLVKSAMQICSIDTMVAILAGLMIFPAAFSVGVSPDSGPSLIFITLPNVFNEAFAGLPLLGWLVSLLFYLLLSLAALTSLISLHEVSTAFFYEELHISRKKGAVIVTVVCTVIGAVCSLSLGQGRGLEIGGKPLFDVFDFVTGQIFLPLGGFFTCLFIGWFVPKKLVKDEFTNWGTVSRHIFAVFLFLVRFVAPLCILAIFLHQFGII
;
A
#
# COMPACT_ATOMS: atom_id res chain seq x y z
N MET A 1 -16.52 9.61 31.50
CA MET A 1 -17.29 9.72 30.25
C MET A 1 -16.41 9.22 29.12
N SER A 2 -16.72 8.09 28.48
CA SER A 2 -15.95 7.65 27.30
C SER A 2 -16.21 8.65 26.18
N GLU A 3 -15.20 9.41 25.78
CA GLU A 3 -15.30 10.23 24.57
C GLU A 3 -15.76 9.35 23.41
N LYS A 4 -16.82 9.79 22.75
CA LYS A 4 -17.40 9.07 21.61
C LYS A 4 -16.35 9.01 20.52
N ARG A 5 -15.90 7.79 20.15
CA ARG A 5 -14.88 7.59 19.11
C ARG A 5 -15.27 8.34 17.84
N ALA A 6 -14.29 8.96 17.19
CA ALA A 6 -14.47 9.60 15.88
C ALA A 6 -15.05 8.59 14.87
N SER A 7 -15.88 9.05 13.95
CA SER A 7 -16.45 8.23 12.88
C SER A 7 -16.38 8.97 11.55
N PHE A 8 -16.34 8.21 10.45
CA PHE A 8 -16.47 8.77 9.10
C PHE A 8 -17.84 9.46 8.94
N GLY A 9 -17.86 10.56 8.20
CA GLY A 9 -19.07 11.33 7.97
C GLY A 9 -19.96 10.74 6.87
N SER A 10 -19.39 9.92 5.97
CA SER A 10 -20.12 9.32 4.86
C SER A 10 -19.55 7.94 4.49
N LYS A 11 -20.42 7.09 3.91
CA LYS A 11 -20.01 5.76 3.42
C LYS A 11 -18.98 5.86 2.30
N ILE A 12 -19.14 6.81 1.36
CA ILE A 12 -18.19 7.01 0.26
C ILE A 12 -16.85 7.47 0.82
N GLY A 13 -16.85 8.43 1.76
CA GLY A 13 -15.62 8.89 2.40
C GLY A 13 -14.88 7.78 3.15
N MET A 14 -15.60 6.91 3.84
CA MET A 14 -15.05 5.73 4.49
C MET A 14 -14.38 4.78 3.49
N ILE A 15 -15.07 4.45 2.38
CA ILE A 15 -14.53 3.56 1.34
C ILE A 15 -13.29 4.19 0.69
N LEU A 16 -13.37 5.48 0.30
CA LEU A 16 -12.24 6.16 -0.35
C LEU A 16 -11.04 6.32 0.60
N ALA A 17 -11.27 6.58 1.88
CA ALA A 17 -10.18 6.66 2.86
C ALA A 17 -9.52 5.30 3.06
N THR A 18 -10.30 4.23 3.23
CA THR A 18 -9.77 2.88 3.43
C THR A 18 -9.10 2.34 2.16
N ALA A 19 -9.72 2.57 0.99
CA ALA A 19 -9.12 2.23 -0.30
C ALA A 19 -7.84 3.03 -0.56
N GLY A 20 -7.79 4.33 -0.20
CA GLY A 20 -6.58 5.14 -0.31
C GLY A 20 -5.44 4.69 0.60
N GLY A 21 -5.76 3.98 1.69
CA GLY A 21 -4.75 3.30 2.51
C GLY A 21 -4.18 2.04 1.85
N ALA A 22 -4.96 1.35 1.01
CA ALA A 22 -4.53 0.19 0.23
C ALA A 22 -3.86 0.62 -1.08
N VAL A 23 -4.51 1.51 -1.84
CA VAL A 23 -3.98 2.03 -3.11
C VAL A 23 -2.77 2.93 -2.88
N GLY A 24 -1.60 2.45 -3.24
CA GLY A 24 -0.33 3.15 -3.05
C GLY A 24 0.71 2.80 -4.11
N LEU A 25 1.97 2.99 -3.76
CA LEU A 25 3.10 2.61 -4.62
C LEU A 25 3.11 1.11 -4.95
N GLY A 26 2.54 0.28 -4.09
CA GLY A 26 2.39 -1.16 -4.31
C GLY A 26 1.60 -1.52 -5.58
N ASN A 27 0.57 -0.74 -5.90
CA ASN A 27 -0.26 -0.93 -7.09
C ASN A 27 0.39 -0.35 -8.35
N ILE A 28 1.03 0.83 -8.22
CA ILE A 28 1.52 1.58 -9.38
C ILE A 28 2.92 1.10 -9.80
N TRP A 29 3.69 0.60 -8.87
CA TRP A 29 5.06 0.17 -9.11
C TRP A 29 5.26 -1.35 -8.94
N ARG A 30 4.99 -1.87 -7.72
CA ARG A 30 5.34 -3.26 -7.41
C ARG A 30 4.50 -4.25 -8.21
N PHE A 31 3.21 -3.98 -8.38
CA PHE A 31 2.32 -4.87 -9.14
C PHE A 31 2.72 -4.99 -10.62
N PRO A 32 2.95 -3.90 -11.39
CA PRO A 32 3.46 -4.02 -12.75
C PRO A 32 4.79 -4.76 -12.83
N TYR A 33 5.73 -4.45 -11.94
CA TYR A 33 7.00 -5.17 -11.85
C TYR A 33 6.79 -6.67 -11.65
N MET A 34 5.98 -7.07 -10.69
CA MET A 34 5.68 -8.48 -10.43
C MET A 34 4.95 -9.15 -11.61
N ALA A 35 4.01 -8.45 -12.25
CA ALA A 35 3.34 -8.94 -13.44
C ALA A 35 4.31 -9.11 -14.62
N GLY A 36 5.25 -8.19 -14.78
CA GLY A 36 6.31 -8.26 -15.80
C GLY A 36 7.16 -9.52 -15.68
N GLN A 37 7.62 -9.82 -14.47
CA GLN A 37 8.45 -11.00 -14.18
C GLN A 37 7.69 -12.32 -14.21
N ASN A 38 6.39 -12.32 -13.97
CA ASN A 38 5.61 -13.53 -13.75
C ASN A 38 4.58 -13.81 -14.86
N GLY A 39 4.84 -13.39 -16.11
CA GLY A 39 4.03 -13.77 -17.26
C GLY A 39 2.73 -12.98 -17.47
N GLY A 40 2.65 -11.75 -16.95
CA GLY A 40 1.59 -10.79 -17.26
C GLY A 40 0.18 -11.28 -16.91
N ALA A 41 -0.61 -11.61 -17.93
CA ALA A 41 -2.02 -11.99 -17.76
C ALA A 41 -2.24 -13.17 -16.81
N VAL A 42 -1.36 -14.16 -16.82
CA VAL A 42 -1.45 -15.34 -15.93
C VAL A 42 -1.28 -14.94 -14.48
N PHE A 43 -0.26 -14.10 -14.20
CA PHE A 43 -0.05 -13.56 -12.86
C PHE A 43 -1.28 -12.78 -12.39
N ILE A 44 -1.89 -11.95 -13.25
CA ILE A 44 -3.08 -11.15 -12.91
C ILE A 44 -4.26 -12.07 -12.55
N LEU A 45 -4.50 -13.14 -13.29
CA LEU A 45 -5.58 -14.08 -12.98
C LEU A 45 -5.37 -14.76 -11.63
N ILE A 46 -4.15 -15.23 -11.35
CA ILE A 46 -3.80 -15.86 -10.07
C ILE A 46 -3.93 -14.84 -8.94
N TYR A 47 -3.44 -13.60 -9.15
CA TYR A 47 -3.53 -12.50 -8.19
C TYR A 47 -4.99 -12.19 -7.82
N ILE A 48 -5.90 -12.09 -8.79
CA ILE A 48 -7.33 -11.89 -8.52
C ILE A 48 -7.89 -13.04 -7.68
N GLY A 49 -7.52 -14.28 -8.00
CA GLY A 49 -7.88 -15.45 -7.20
C GLY A 49 -7.39 -15.34 -5.75
N CYS A 50 -6.13 -14.92 -5.56
CA CYS A 50 -5.54 -14.70 -4.23
C CYS A 50 -6.23 -13.57 -3.47
N VAL A 51 -6.59 -12.47 -4.12
CA VAL A 51 -7.36 -11.37 -3.51
C VAL A 51 -8.71 -11.87 -2.99
N LEU A 52 -9.41 -12.70 -3.77
CA LEU A 52 -10.71 -13.25 -3.38
C LEU A 52 -10.59 -14.26 -2.23
N MET A 53 -9.59 -15.14 -2.27
CA MET A 53 -9.44 -16.27 -1.32
C MET A 53 -8.71 -15.86 -0.03
N LEU A 54 -7.79 -14.92 -0.10
CA LEU A 54 -6.96 -14.49 1.02
C LEU A 54 -7.25 -13.03 1.41
N GLY A 55 -7.18 -12.12 0.45
CA GLY A 55 -7.28 -10.69 0.68
C GLY A 55 -8.59 -10.27 1.36
N ILE A 56 -9.73 -10.64 0.77
CA ILE A 56 -11.05 -10.28 1.32
C ILE A 56 -11.27 -10.89 2.72
N PRO A 57 -11.02 -12.19 2.97
CA PRO A 57 -11.17 -12.76 4.31
C PRO A 57 -10.26 -12.12 5.36
N CYS A 58 -9.00 -11.84 5.04
CA CYS A 58 -8.09 -11.17 5.96
C CYS A 58 -8.55 -9.73 6.26
N MET A 59 -8.94 -8.97 5.24
CA MET A 59 -9.46 -7.61 5.40
C MET A 59 -10.73 -7.59 6.27
N VAL A 60 -11.68 -8.50 6.05
CA VAL A 60 -12.88 -8.62 6.89
C VAL A 60 -12.52 -8.98 8.32
N SER A 61 -11.51 -9.82 8.53
CA SER A 61 -11.01 -10.15 9.87
C SER A 61 -10.51 -8.90 10.61
N GLU A 62 -9.72 -8.06 9.96
CA GLU A 62 -9.27 -6.79 10.53
C GLU A 62 -10.42 -5.80 10.74
N PHE A 63 -11.41 -5.78 9.84
CA PHE A 63 -12.61 -4.97 10.03
C PHE A 63 -13.40 -5.39 11.28
N ILE A 64 -13.54 -6.68 11.53
CA ILE A 64 -14.18 -7.20 12.74
C ILE A 64 -13.42 -6.73 13.98
N ILE A 65 -12.09 -6.86 13.99
CA ILE A 65 -11.24 -6.44 15.11
C ILE A 65 -11.39 -4.94 15.35
N GLY A 66 -11.23 -4.13 14.32
CA GLY A 66 -11.28 -2.67 14.43
C GLY A 66 -12.64 -2.17 14.88
N ARG A 67 -13.73 -2.61 14.23
CA ARG A 67 -15.10 -2.16 14.53
C ARG A 67 -15.56 -2.60 15.93
N HIS A 68 -15.31 -3.87 16.28
CA HIS A 68 -15.71 -4.38 17.59
C HIS A 68 -14.87 -3.79 18.71
N GLY A 69 -13.55 -3.71 18.51
CA GLY A 69 -12.62 -3.14 19.49
C GLY A 69 -12.81 -1.63 19.72
N ALA A 70 -13.30 -0.89 18.70
CA ALA A 70 -13.56 0.55 18.74
C ALA A 70 -12.42 1.35 19.39
N ALA A 71 -11.17 1.02 19.06
CA ALA A 71 -9.94 1.59 19.59
C ALA A 71 -8.79 1.45 18.56
N ASN A 72 -7.59 1.99 18.88
CA ASN A 72 -6.41 1.69 18.09
C ASN A 72 -6.18 0.17 18.02
N THR A 73 -5.38 -0.29 17.07
CA THR A 73 -5.19 -1.71 16.79
C THR A 73 -4.72 -2.50 18.02
N TYR A 74 -3.75 -1.99 18.79
CA TYR A 74 -3.26 -2.65 20.01
C TYR A 74 -4.40 -2.86 21.04
N ARG A 75 -5.14 -1.79 21.34
CA ARG A 75 -6.23 -1.82 22.33
C ARG A 75 -7.42 -2.64 21.83
N ALA A 76 -7.68 -2.68 20.52
CA ALA A 76 -8.73 -3.50 19.93
C ALA A 76 -8.49 -5.00 20.17
N TYR A 77 -7.29 -5.49 19.92
CA TYR A 77 -6.91 -6.86 20.26
C TYR A 77 -6.97 -7.12 21.78
N SER A 78 -6.47 -6.19 22.59
CA SER A 78 -6.46 -6.32 24.05
C SER A 78 -7.89 -6.45 24.61
N ARG A 79 -8.84 -5.64 24.13
CA ARG A 79 -10.26 -5.68 24.55
C ARG A 79 -10.94 -6.99 24.16
N MET A 80 -10.69 -7.47 22.93
CA MET A 80 -11.32 -8.71 22.45
C MET A 80 -10.70 -9.98 23.08
N ALA A 81 -9.54 -9.86 23.69
CA ALA A 81 -8.80 -10.97 24.31
C ALA A 81 -8.72 -10.87 25.83
N ASP A 82 -9.50 -9.99 26.47
CA ASP A 82 -9.46 -9.77 27.93
C ASP A 82 -8.03 -9.55 28.46
N GLY A 83 -7.24 -8.76 27.73
CA GLY A 83 -5.85 -8.43 28.11
C GLY A 83 -4.82 -9.53 27.91
N LYS A 84 -5.16 -10.68 27.33
CA LYS A 84 -4.22 -11.80 27.08
C LYS A 84 -3.15 -11.43 26.05
N ALA A 85 -2.21 -12.35 25.81
CA ALA A 85 -1.05 -12.16 24.91
C ALA A 85 -1.38 -11.71 23.49
N TRP A 86 -2.61 -11.84 23.02
CA TRP A 86 -3.05 -11.38 21.70
C TRP A 86 -2.90 -9.88 21.47
N LYS A 87 -2.82 -9.08 22.55
CA LYS A 87 -2.47 -7.64 22.43
C LYS A 87 -1.15 -7.40 21.71
N PHE A 88 -0.19 -8.34 21.78
CA PHE A 88 1.09 -8.25 21.08
C PHE A 88 0.96 -8.37 19.57
N VAL A 89 -0.08 -9.04 19.05
CA VAL A 89 -0.39 -9.04 17.62
C VAL A 89 -0.83 -7.64 17.18
N GLY A 90 -1.65 -6.97 17.98
CA GLY A 90 -2.00 -5.57 17.75
C GLY A 90 -0.79 -4.63 17.83
N LEU A 91 0.13 -4.87 18.78
CA LEU A 91 1.38 -4.12 18.90
C LEU A 91 2.28 -4.36 17.68
N LEU A 92 2.39 -5.60 17.20
CA LEU A 92 3.12 -5.93 15.98
C LEU A 92 2.58 -5.12 14.79
N GLY A 93 1.25 -5.09 14.60
CA GLY A 93 0.63 -4.30 13.54
C GLY A 93 0.94 -2.79 13.65
N VAL A 94 0.83 -2.21 14.85
CA VAL A 94 1.20 -0.79 15.09
C VAL A 94 2.67 -0.55 14.81
N SER A 95 3.57 -1.42 15.31
CA SER A 95 5.02 -1.29 15.09
C SER A 95 5.37 -1.41 13.60
N THR A 96 4.71 -2.32 12.89
CA THR A 96 4.85 -2.46 11.43
C THR A 96 4.47 -1.17 10.72
N GLY A 97 3.27 -0.63 11.00
CA GLY A 97 2.81 0.63 10.41
C GLY A 97 3.73 1.81 10.75
N PHE A 98 4.25 1.86 11.97
CA PHE A 98 5.16 2.90 12.42
C PHE A 98 6.51 2.88 11.68
N LEU A 99 7.13 1.71 11.55
CA LEU A 99 8.40 1.55 10.83
C LEU A 99 8.22 1.83 9.33
N ILE A 100 7.14 1.29 8.74
CA ILE A 100 6.81 1.56 7.33
C ILE A 100 6.62 3.06 7.11
N THR A 101 5.91 3.78 8.00
CA THR A 101 5.75 5.24 7.89
C THR A 101 7.09 5.94 7.72
N GLY A 102 8.12 5.54 8.46
CA GLY A 102 9.45 6.14 8.41
C GLY A 102 10.10 5.99 7.04
N TYR A 103 10.34 4.77 6.57
CA TYR A 103 11.06 4.57 5.31
C TYR A 103 10.19 4.83 4.06
N TYR A 104 8.89 4.59 4.12
CA TYR A 104 7.97 4.88 3.03
C TYR A 104 7.86 6.37 2.73
N ALA A 105 8.00 7.22 3.77
CA ALA A 105 8.04 8.67 3.61
C ALA A 105 9.23 9.15 2.77
N VAL A 106 10.35 8.41 2.74
CA VAL A 106 11.51 8.71 1.88
C VAL A 106 11.10 8.63 0.41
N ILE A 107 10.52 7.50 0.00
CA ILE A 107 10.07 7.31 -1.40
C ILE A 107 8.92 8.27 -1.73
N SER A 108 8.02 8.53 -0.78
CA SER A 108 6.95 9.51 -0.96
C SER A 108 7.51 10.92 -1.20
N GLY A 109 8.59 11.28 -0.53
CA GLY A 109 9.33 12.52 -0.76
C GLY A 109 9.98 12.55 -2.15
N TRP A 110 10.54 11.42 -2.62
CA TRP A 110 11.09 11.32 -3.98
C TRP A 110 10.02 11.55 -5.06
N CYS A 111 8.79 11.07 -4.83
CA CYS A 111 7.67 11.34 -5.75
C CYS A 111 7.40 12.84 -5.88
N LEU A 112 7.40 13.60 -4.76
CA LEU A 112 7.24 15.06 -4.80
C LEU A 112 8.41 15.75 -5.51
N GLN A 113 9.63 15.29 -5.29
CA GLN A 113 10.81 15.82 -5.99
C GLN A 113 10.67 15.64 -7.50
N TYR A 114 10.18 14.47 -7.94
CA TYR A 114 9.99 14.20 -9.37
C TYR A 114 8.84 15.00 -9.99
N VAL A 115 7.83 15.41 -9.22
CA VAL A 115 6.87 16.43 -9.66
C VAL A 115 7.58 17.75 -9.94
N TYR A 116 8.42 18.20 -9.01
CA TYR A 116 9.22 19.42 -9.19
C TYR A 116 10.17 19.31 -10.39
N ALA A 117 10.89 18.20 -10.52
CA ALA A 117 11.80 17.93 -11.63
C ALA A 117 11.07 17.92 -12.98
N SER A 118 9.84 17.36 -13.04
CA SER A 118 9.02 17.37 -14.25
C SER A 118 8.58 18.78 -14.62
N ILE A 119 8.15 19.60 -13.64
CA ILE A 119 7.77 21.02 -13.88
C ILE A 119 8.96 21.80 -14.46
N MET A 120 10.15 21.56 -13.91
CA MET A 120 11.39 22.26 -14.32
C MET A 120 12.06 21.67 -15.57
N GLY A 121 11.47 20.59 -16.16
CA GLY A 121 12.05 19.94 -17.36
C GLY A 121 13.37 19.22 -17.10
N GLN A 122 13.69 18.89 -15.83
CA GLN A 122 14.97 18.26 -15.43
C GLN A 122 15.05 16.77 -15.74
N LEU A 123 13.98 16.15 -16.22
CA LEU A 123 13.93 14.73 -16.59
C LEU A 123 14.07 14.51 -18.10
N ASN A 124 14.27 15.58 -18.89
CA ASN A 124 14.44 15.52 -20.32
C ASN A 124 15.91 15.21 -20.66
N GLY A 125 16.20 13.97 -21.02
CA GLY A 125 17.54 13.50 -21.35
C GLY A 125 17.51 12.06 -21.86
N ASP A 126 18.69 11.50 -22.15
CA ASP A 126 18.85 10.09 -22.47
C ASP A 126 18.81 9.21 -21.19
N ALA A 127 18.88 7.90 -21.39
CA ALA A 127 18.81 6.91 -20.32
C ALA A 127 19.93 7.08 -19.27
N ASP A 128 21.13 7.42 -19.70
CA ASP A 128 22.28 7.61 -18.83
C ASP A 128 22.13 8.88 -17.99
N PHE A 129 21.62 9.96 -18.58
CA PHE A 129 21.30 11.20 -17.86
C PHE A 129 20.27 10.98 -16.75
N VAL A 130 19.14 10.32 -17.05
CA VAL A 130 18.09 10.07 -16.08
C VAL A 130 18.58 9.15 -14.95
N LYS A 131 19.39 8.14 -15.28
CA LYS A 131 20.03 7.26 -14.29
C LYS A 131 20.96 8.03 -13.37
N GLN A 132 21.80 8.90 -13.94
CA GLN A 132 22.73 9.74 -13.18
C GLN A 132 21.96 10.73 -12.29
N TYR A 133 20.91 11.37 -12.83
CA TYR A 133 20.05 12.26 -12.08
C TYR A 133 19.47 11.61 -10.83
N PHE A 134 18.95 10.38 -10.97
CA PHE A 134 18.43 9.63 -9.82
C PHE A 134 19.53 9.26 -8.83
N ALA A 135 20.69 8.82 -9.30
CA ALA A 135 21.82 8.47 -8.44
C ALA A 135 22.32 9.68 -7.64
N ASP A 136 22.49 10.84 -8.28
CA ASP A 136 22.93 12.07 -7.64
C ASP A 136 21.90 12.58 -6.62
N PHE A 137 20.62 12.54 -6.97
CA PHE A 137 19.54 12.90 -6.07
C PHE A 137 19.45 11.98 -4.86
N SER A 138 19.32 10.66 -5.08
CA SER A 138 19.08 9.68 -4.01
C SER A 138 20.27 9.55 -3.04
N SER A 139 21.48 9.78 -3.52
CA SER A 139 22.69 9.79 -2.71
C SER A 139 23.00 11.12 -2.03
N SER A 140 22.32 12.20 -2.41
CA SER A 140 22.50 13.53 -1.79
C SER A 140 22.14 13.49 -0.29
N PRO A 141 22.93 14.14 0.59
CA PRO A 141 22.62 14.18 2.01
C PRO A 141 21.51 15.18 2.38
N VAL A 142 21.16 16.13 1.51
CA VAL A 142 20.23 17.22 1.84
C VAL A 142 18.93 17.15 1.06
N GLN A 143 19.00 16.94 -0.26
CA GLN A 143 17.81 17.03 -1.11
C GLN A 143 16.71 16.00 -0.73
N PRO A 144 16.98 14.70 -0.55
CA PRO A 144 15.95 13.75 -0.15
C PRO A 144 15.34 14.06 1.22
N LEU A 145 16.15 14.62 2.16
CA LEU A 145 15.67 14.99 3.50
C LEU A 145 14.70 16.17 3.46
N PHE A 146 14.94 17.14 2.58
CA PHE A 146 13.99 18.26 2.38
C PHE A 146 12.61 17.74 1.92
N TRP A 147 12.59 16.88 0.89
CA TRP A 147 11.35 16.34 0.35
C TRP A 147 10.65 15.38 1.32
N LEU A 148 11.43 14.60 2.08
CA LEU A 148 10.93 13.79 3.19
C LEU A 148 10.23 14.65 4.23
N ALA A 149 10.87 15.73 4.69
CA ALA A 149 10.28 16.62 5.68
C ALA A 149 9.01 17.29 5.15
N LEU A 150 9.00 17.70 3.89
CA LEU A 150 7.85 18.33 3.24
C LEU A 150 6.65 17.38 3.17
N ILE A 151 6.82 16.14 2.70
CA ILE A 151 5.71 15.18 2.59
C ILE A 151 5.17 14.80 3.97
N MET A 152 6.04 14.64 4.97
CA MET A 152 5.65 14.37 6.35
C MET A 152 4.87 15.53 6.96
N LEU A 153 5.25 16.77 6.65
CA LEU A 153 4.52 17.96 7.06
C LEU A 153 3.12 18.02 6.43
N VAL A 154 3.00 17.69 5.14
CA VAL A 154 1.69 17.59 4.46
C VAL A 154 0.81 16.53 5.12
N ALA A 155 1.34 15.32 5.38
CA ALA A 155 0.62 14.27 6.09
C ALA A 155 0.19 14.71 7.50
N TYR A 156 1.08 15.36 8.25
CA TYR A 156 0.78 15.93 9.57
C TYR A 156 -0.42 16.87 9.54
N PHE A 157 -0.46 17.82 8.59
CA PHE A 157 -1.59 18.75 8.49
C PHE A 157 -2.92 18.03 8.23
N VAL A 158 -2.91 16.95 7.44
CA VAL A 158 -4.13 16.15 7.24
C VAL A 158 -4.55 15.47 8.53
N ILE A 159 -3.60 14.85 9.24
CA ILE A 159 -3.85 14.05 10.44
C ILE A 159 -4.40 14.88 11.61
N ILE A 160 -3.88 16.10 11.83
CA ILE A 160 -4.32 16.93 12.96
C ILE A 160 -5.78 17.42 12.84
N HIS A 161 -6.33 17.46 11.62
CA HIS A 161 -7.73 17.80 11.38
C HIS A 161 -8.69 16.63 11.66
N GLY A 162 -8.16 15.47 12.06
CA GLY A 162 -8.93 14.30 12.47
C GLY A 162 -9.49 13.48 11.31
N VAL A 163 -10.32 12.50 11.67
CA VAL A 163 -10.83 11.51 10.72
C VAL A 163 -11.74 12.17 9.68
N ARG A 164 -12.76 12.92 10.13
CA ARG A 164 -13.77 13.50 9.23
C ARG A 164 -13.27 14.73 8.49
N GLY A 165 -12.62 15.67 9.21
CA GLY A 165 -12.15 16.94 8.67
C GLY A 165 -10.84 16.86 7.88
N GLY A 166 -9.99 15.89 8.21
CA GLY A 166 -8.68 15.66 7.58
C GLY A 166 -8.72 14.46 6.63
N ILE A 167 -8.65 13.24 7.16
CA ILE A 167 -8.46 12.01 6.37
C ILE A 167 -9.58 11.82 5.33
N GLU A 168 -10.85 11.87 5.76
CA GLU A 168 -11.98 11.67 4.83
C GLU A 168 -12.04 12.75 3.76
N LYS A 169 -11.83 14.02 4.14
CA LYS A 169 -11.85 15.15 3.19
C LYS A 169 -10.72 15.05 2.18
N ALA A 170 -9.50 14.75 2.63
CA ALA A 170 -8.34 14.53 1.77
C ALA A 170 -8.59 13.36 0.80
N SER A 171 -9.05 12.21 1.30
CA SER A 171 -9.30 11.03 0.46
C SER A 171 -10.40 11.26 -0.58
N LYS A 172 -11.45 12.00 -0.25
CA LYS A 172 -12.52 12.38 -1.20
C LYS A 172 -12.02 13.25 -2.36
N MET A 173 -10.95 14.00 -2.16
CA MET A 173 -10.33 14.80 -3.21
C MET A 173 -9.25 13.99 -3.95
N MET A 174 -8.36 13.34 -3.22
CA MET A 174 -7.17 12.69 -3.78
C MET A 174 -7.52 11.44 -4.59
N MET A 175 -8.42 10.59 -4.10
CA MET A 175 -8.74 9.33 -4.79
C MET A 175 -9.41 9.52 -6.16
N PRO A 176 -10.46 10.36 -6.32
CA PRO A 176 -10.99 10.64 -7.66
C PRO A 176 -9.98 11.31 -8.58
N THR A 177 -9.16 12.24 -8.08
CA THR A 177 -8.09 12.89 -8.86
C THR A 177 -7.08 11.85 -9.35
N LEU A 178 -6.65 10.93 -8.48
CA LEU A 178 -5.76 9.81 -8.82
C LEU A 178 -6.35 8.97 -9.96
N PHE A 179 -7.64 8.61 -9.87
CA PHE A 179 -8.32 7.85 -10.91
C PHE A 179 -8.36 8.58 -12.25
N ILE A 180 -8.67 9.88 -12.26
CA ILE A 180 -8.71 10.68 -13.46
C ILE A 180 -7.33 10.76 -14.12
N LEU A 181 -6.28 11.04 -13.33
CA LEU A 181 -4.90 11.08 -13.81
C LEU A 181 -4.48 9.71 -14.39
N LEU A 182 -4.79 8.63 -13.69
CA LEU A 182 -4.49 7.28 -14.13
C LEU A 182 -5.14 6.96 -15.48
N LEU A 183 -6.42 7.29 -15.65
CA LEU A 183 -7.13 7.08 -16.92
C LEU A 183 -6.56 7.90 -18.07
N ILE A 184 -6.19 9.16 -17.82
CA ILE A 184 -5.57 10.03 -18.84
C ILE A 184 -4.26 9.40 -19.33
N ILE A 185 -3.40 8.94 -18.40
CA ILE A 185 -2.10 8.36 -18.77
C ILE A 185 -2.28 6.99 -19.44
N VAL A 186 -3.25 6.17 -18.99
CA VAL A 186 -3.59 4.90 -19.66
C VAL A 186 -3.98 5.12 -21.11
N VAL A 187 -4.85 6.11 -21.37
CA VAL A 187 -5.26 6.45 -22.75
C VAL A 187 -4.03 6.91 -23.57
N ALA A 188 -3.21 7.79 -23.01
CA ALA A 188 -2.00 8.26 -23.70
C ALA A 188 -1.05 7.10 -24.03
N SER A 189 -0.82 6.16 -23.10
CA SER A 189 0.03 4.98 -23.31
C SER A 189 -0.55 4.00 -24.34
N CYS A 190 -1.85 3.76 -24.31
CA CYS A 190 -2.50 2.83 -25.24
C CYS A 190 -2.59 3.36 -26.68
N LEU A 191 -2.47 4.67 -26.90
CA LEU A 191 -2.46 5.29 -28.23
C LEU A 191 -1.07 5.27 -28.90
N LEU A 192 -0.03 4.85 -28.20
CA LEU A 192 1.33 4.78 -28.76
C LEU A 192 1.45 3.70 -29.85
N PRO A 193 2.27 3.93 -30.88
CA PRO A 193 2.60 2.91 -31.87
C PRO A 193 3.25 1.69 -31.17
N GLY A 194 2.75 0.49 -31.45
CA GLY A 194 3.27 -0.74 -30.81
C GLY A 194 2.66 -1.08 -29.43
N ALA A 195 1.82 -0.22 -28.86
CA ALA A 195 1.16 -0.43 -27.57
C ALA A 195 0.35 -1.73 -27.47
N GLY A 196 -0.15 -2.25 -28.60
CA GLY A 196 -0.95 -3.47 -28.67
C GLY A 196 -0.26 -4.70 -28.09
N ALA A 197 1.06 -4.80 -28.18
CA ALA A 197 1.84 -5.88 -27.59
C ALA A 197 1.79 -5.84 -26.04
N GLY A 198 1.89 -4.66 -25.44
CA GLY A 198 1.76 -4.45 -23.99
C GLY A 198 0.35 -4.77 -23.48
N VAL A 199 -0.69 -4.37 -24.24
CA VAL A 199 -2.08 -4.75 -23.92
C VAL A 199 -2.27 -6.26 -24.01
N ALA A 200 -1.75 -6.90 -25.06
CA ALA A 200 -1.82 -8.34 -25.20
C ALA A 200 -1.10 -9.08 -24.06
N PHE A 201 0.04 -8.58 -23.62
CA PHE A 201 0.78 -9.14 -22.48
C PHE A 201 -0.04 -9.16 -21.19
N LEU A 202 -0.88 -8.14 -20.96
CA LEU A 202 -1.72 -8.04 -19.77
C LEU A 202 -3.02 -8.86 -19.82
N PHE A 203 -3.55 -9.16 -21.01
CA PHE A 203 -4.88 -9.75 -21.14
C PHE A 203 -4.89 -11.09 -21.89
N LYS A 204 -3.79 -11.49 -22.54
CA LYS A 204 -3.68 -12.78 -23.21
C LYS A 204 -2.87 -13.75 -22.34
N PRO A 205 -3.52 -14.64 -21.58
CA PRO A 205 -2.82 -15.54 -20.67
C PRO A 205 -2.05 -16.60 -21.41
N ASP A 206 -0.80 -16.81 -21.00
CA ASP A 206 0.07 -17.91 -21.43
C ASP A 206 0.28 -18.85 -20.25
N PHE A 207 -0.52 -19.91 -20.20
CA PHE A 207 -0.49 -20.88 -19.10
C PHE A 207 0.77 -21.73 -19.07
N SER A 208 1.61 -21.72 -20.12
CA SER A 208 2.91 -22.41 -20.12
C SER A 208 3.90 -21.79 -19.12
N LYS A 209 3.65 -20.55 -18.70
CA LYS A 209 4.47 -19.79 -17.73
C LYS A 209 4.04 -19.99 -16.27
N VAL A 210 3.04 -20.82 -16.02
CA VAL A 210 2.57 -21.09 -14.65
C VAL A 210 3.54 -22.03 -13.96
N ASP A 211 4.14 -21.56 -12.89
CA ASP A 211 4.94 -22.36 -11.97
C ASP A 211 4.60 -22.04 -10.52
N GLN A 212 5.27 -22.71 -9.59
CA GLN A 212 5.08 -22.47 -8.16
C GLN A 212 5.49 -21.05 -7.76
N GLY A 213 6.52 -20.49 -8.39
CA GLY A 213 7.03 -19.14 -8.12
C GLY A 213 6.01 -18.07 -8.49
N VAL A 214 5.34 -18.20 -9.64
CA VAL A 214 4.27 -17.28 -10.07
C VAL A 214 3.12 -17.27 -9.07
N PHE A 215 2.70 -18.46 -8.59
CA PHE A 215 1.64 -18.56 -7.60
C PHE A 215 2.02 -17.87 -6.28
N LEU A 216 3.20 -18.14 -5.74
CA LEU A 216 3.68 -17.56 -4.49
C LEU A 216 3.92 -16.05 -4.62
N SER A 217 4.40 -15.59 -5.77
CA SER A 217 4.56 -14.17 -6.08
C SER A 217 3.21 -13.43 -6.10
N ALA A 218 2.20 -14.00 -6.76
CA ALA A 218 0.85 -13.43 -6.81
C ALA A 218 0.19 -13.41 -5.43
N LEU A 219 0.37 -14.49 -4.66
CA LEU A 219 -0.12 -14.60 -3.29
C LEU A 219 0.50 -13.53 -2.38
N GLY A 220 1.83 -13.38 -2.41
CA GLY A 220 2.55 -12.36 -1.66
C GLY A 220 2.16 -10.94 -2.07
N GLN A 221 1.99 -10.70 -3.37
CA GLN A 221 1.56 -9.39 -3.87
C GLN A 221 0.14 -9.03 -3.43
N SER A 222 -0.79 -10.00 -3.40
CA SER A 222 -2.17 -9.76 -2.95
C SER A 222 -2.24 -9.35 -1.48
N PHE A 223 -1.38 -9.92 -0.64
CA PHE A 223 -1.27 -9.59 0.78
C PHE A 223 -0.67 -8.20 1.00
N TYR A 224 0.39 -7.89 0.27
CA TYR A 224 1.09 -6.61 0.37
C TYR A 224 0.23 -5.44 -0.14
N SER A 225 -0.41 -5.58 -1.31
CA SER A 225 -1.20 -4.54 -1.96
C SER A 225 -2.36 -4.06 -1.09
N LEU A 226 -3.04 -4.96 -0.40
CA LEU A 226 -4.21 -4.65 0.42
C LEU A 226 -3.88 -4.05 1.79
N SER A 227 -2.62 -3.77 2.10
CA SER A 227 -2.17 -3.19 3.38
C SER A 227 -2.65 -3.99 4.62
N ILE A 228 -2.69 -5.32 4.50
CA ILE A 228 -3.12 -6.23 5.56
C ILE A 228 -2.01 -6.36 6.61
N ALA A 229 -2.39 -6.51 7.87
CA ALA A 229 -1.53 -6.74 9.04
C ALA A 229 -0.62 -5.58 9.48
N MET A 230 -0.73 -4.40 8.88
CA MET A 230 0.03 -3.21 9.30
C MET A 230 -0.80 -2.25 10.17
N GLY A 231 -1.95 -2.67 10.68
CA GLY A 231 -2.80 -1.89 11.56
C GLY A 231 -3.67 -0.82 10.86
N CYS A 232 -3.47 -0.55 9.56
CA CYS A 232 -4.24 0.45 8.82
C CYS A 232 -5.72 0.07 8.73
N ILE A 233 -6.01 -1.13 8.27
CA ILE A 233 -7.36 -1.63 8.05
C ILE A 233 -8.14 -1.70 9.36
N SER A 234 -7.54 -2.24 10.43
CA SER A 234 -8.18 -2.32 11.76
C SER A 234 -8.34 -0.94 12.41
N THR A 235 -7.37 -0.02 12.26
CA THR A 235 -7.50 1.36 12.75
C THR A 235 -8.65 2.08 12.07
N TYR A 236 -8.76 2.01 10.73
CA TYR A 236 -9.87 2.64 10.02
C TYR A 236 -11.22 1.99 10.32
N ALA A 237 -11.25 0.67 10.46
CA ALA A 237 -12.46 -0.05 10.86
C ALA A 237 -12.96 0.36 12.25
N SER A 238 -12.08 0.81 13.13
CA SER A 238 -12.48 1.33 14.44
C SER A 238 -13.31 2.63 14.36
N TYR A 239 -13.30 3.30 13.21
CA TYR A 239 -14.13 4.47 12.90
C TYR A 239 -15.41 4.12 12.14
N PHE A 240 -15.65 2.83 11.85
CA PHE A 240 -16.87 2.38 11.18
C PHE A 240 -18.07 2.43 12.11
N THR A 241 -19.21 2.75 11.55
CA THR A 241 -20.47 2.66 12.28
C THR A 241 -20.99 1.23 12.29
N ARG A 242 -21.86 0.92 13.25
CA ARG A 242 -22.50 -0.40 13.36
C ARG A 242 -23.31 -0.79 12.11
N GLN A 243 -23.77 0.21 11.34
CA GLN A 243 -24.54 0.00 10.10
C GLN A 243 -23.66 -0.37 8.89
N THR A 244 -22.33 -0.26 9.00
CA THR A 244 -21.40 -0.56 7.91
C THR A 244 -21.39 -2.07 7.62
N ASN A 245 -21.73 -2.45 6.39
CA ASN A 245 -21.61 -3.85 5.95
C ASN A 245 -20.14 -4.15 5.65
N LEU A 246 -19.48 -4.93 6.51
CA LEU A 246 -18.04 -5.21 6.41
C LEU A 246 -17.68 -5.96 5.14
N VAL A 247 -18.44 -6.99 4.79
CA VAL A 247 -18.17 -7.82 3.60
C VAL A 247 -18.27 -6.98 2.33
N LYS A 248 -19.36 -6.20 2.19
CA LYS A 248 -19.54 -5.32 1.03
C LYS A 248 -18.44 -4.26 0.94
N SER A 249 -18.04 -3.71 2.09
CA SER A 249 -16.95 -2.71 2.12
C SER A 249 -15.61 -3.33 1.73
N ALA A 250 -15.28 -4.53 2.24
CA ALA A 250 -14.06 -5.25 1.84
C ALA A 250 -14.03 -5.54 0.34
N MET A 251 -15.14 -6.06 -0.21
CA MET A 251 -15.24 -6.31 -1.65
C MET A 251 -15.02 -5.04 -2.47
N GLN A 252 -15.64 -3.92 -2.08
CA GLN A 252 -15.47 -2.64 -2.77
C GLN A 252 -14.03 -2.14 -2.72
N ILE A 253 -13.38 -2.21 -1.55
CA ILE A 253 -12.00 -1.75 -1.37
C ILE A 253 -11.03 -2.64 -2.16
N CYS A 254 -11.14 -3.97 -2.05
CA CYS A 254 -10.32 -4.89 -2.83
C CYS A 254 -10.53 -4.72 -4.34
N SER A 255 -11.77 -4.47 -4.80
CA SER A 255 -12.05 -4.21 -6.22
C SER A 255 -11.42 -2.91 -6.71
N ILE A 256 -11.46 -1.84 -5.90
CA ILE A 256 -10.80 -0.57 -6.23
C ILE A 256 -9.29 -0.76 -6.31
N ASP A 257 -8.69 -1.43 -5.32
CA ASP A 257 -7.26 -1.73 -5.26
C ASP A 257 -6.79 -2.52 -6.49
N THR A 258 -7.46 -3.64 -6.78
CA THR A 258 -7.17 -4.49 -7.94
C THR A 258 -7.34 -3.74 -9.27
N MET A 259 -8.40 -2.92 -9.39
CA MET A 259 -8.63 -2.13 -10.59
C MET A 259 -7.51 -1.11 -10.82
N VAL A 260 -7.06 -0.41 -9.78
CA VAL A 260 -5.91 0.51 -9.88
C VAL A 260 -4.65 -0.23 -10.28
N ALA A 261 -4.39 -1.40 -9.71
CA ALA A 261 -3.22 -2.22 -10.06
C ALA A 261 -3.21 -2.63 -11.54
N ILE A 262 -4.36 -3.09 -12.07
CA ILE A 262 -4.48 -3.46 -13.49
C ILE A 262 -4.37 -2.23 -14.41
N LEU A 263 -4.98 -1.11 -14.05
CA LEU A 263 -4.85 0.14 -14.79
C LEU A 263 -3.41 0.67 -14.78
N ALA A 264 -2.68 0.51 -13.66
CA ALA A 264 -1.25 0.82 -13.61
C ALA A 264 -0.42 -0.06 -14.57
N GLY A 265 -0.77 -1.34 -14.68
CA GLY A 265 -0.22 -2.21 -15.73
C GLY A 265 -0.51 -1.66 -17.13
N LEU A 266 -1.77 -1.29 -17.42
CA LEU A 266 -2.16 -0.67 -18.69
C LEU A 266 -1.49 0.69 -18.96
N MET A 267 -1.07 1.39 -17.94
CA MET A 267 -0.29 2.61 -18.07
C MET A 267 1.16 2.32 -18.46
N ILE A 268 1.76 1.29 -17.87
CA ILE A 268 3.21 1.02 -17.98
C ILE A 268 3.53 0.12 -19.17
N PHE A 269 2.86 -1.04 -19.33
CA PHE A 269 3.25 -2.02 -20.34
C PHE A 269 3.10 -1.54 -21.79
N PRO A 270 1.99 -0.87 -22.19
CA PRO A 270 1.90 -0.36 -23.55
C PRO A 270 3.00 0.66 -23.88
N ALA A 271 3.33 1.56 -22.96
CA ALA A 271 4.40 2.53 -23.14
C ALA A 271 5.78 1.85 -23.20
N ALA A 272 6.09 0.93 -22.29
CA ALA A 272 7.36 0.21 -22.28
C ALA A 272 7.57 -0.64 -23.55
N PHE A 273 6.54 -1.38 -23.98
CA PHE A 273 6.61 -2.19 -25.20
C PHE A 273 6.71 -1.34 -26.48
N SER A 274 6.16 -0.13 -26.50
CA SER A 274 6.26 0.78 -27.66
C SER A 274 7.68 1.21 -27.96
N VAL A 275 8.56 1.23 -26.96
CA VAL A 275 9.99 1.60 -27.07
C VAL A 275 10.93 0.41 -26.86
N GLY A 276 10.39 -0.82 -26.77
CA GLY A 276 11.20 -2.06 -26.64
C GLY A 276 11.89 -2.22 -25.29
N VAL A 277 11.44 -1.50 -24.24
CA VAL A 277 11.98 -1.63 -22.88
C VAL A 277 11.31 -2.78 -22.16
N SER A 278 12.12 -3.61 -21.46
CA SER A 278 11.59 -4.68 -20.62
C SER A 278 10.95 -4.09 -19.37
N PRO A 279 9.70 -4.50 -19.02
CA PRO A 279 9.00 -4.01 -17.84
C PRO A 279 9.47 -4.67 -16.52
N ASP A 280 10.52 -5.46 -16.54
CA ASP A 280 11.08 -6.20 -15.40
C ASP A 280 12.27 -5.51 -14.71
N SER A 281 12.44 -4.20 -14.91
CA SER A 281 13.61 -3.43 -14.47
C SER A 281 13.67 -3.13 -12.96
N GLY A 282 12.82 -3.72 -12.14
CA GLY A 282 12.87 -3.62 -10.66
C GLY A 282 12.37 -2.29 -10.07
N PRO A 283 12.74 -1.99 -8.82
CA PRO A 283 12.30 -0.76 -8.10
C PRO A 283 12.69 0.54 -8.80
N SER A 284 13.73 0.55 -9.59
CA SER A 284 14.14 1.69 -10.42
C SER A 284 13.17 2.02 -11.55
N LEU A 285 12.18 1.15 -11.82
CA LEU A 285 11.19 1.31 -12.88
C LEU A 285 10.57 2.72 -12.89
N ILE A 286 10.13 3.23 -11.76
CA ILE A 286 9.41 4.51 -11.69
C ILE A 286 10.31 5.75 -11.74
N PHE A 287 11.57 5.66 -11.32
CA PHE A 287 12.45 6.82 -11.23
C PHE A 287 13.53 6.87 -12.34
N ILE A 288 13.80 5.75 -12.99
CA ILE A 288 14.80 5.65 -14.07
C ILE A 288 14.14 5.25 -15.38
N THR A 289 13.43 4.11 -15.38
CA THR A 289 12.94 3.53 -16.65
C THR A 289 11.78 4.32 -17.23
N LEU A 290 10.76 4.67 -16.42
CA LEU A 290 9.57 5.37 -16.93
C LEU A 290 9.84 6.78 -17.47
N PRO A 291 10.70 7.63 -16.87
CA PRO A 291 11.10 8.88 -17.52
C PRO A 291 11.67 8.67 -18.91
N ASN A 292 12.55 7.67 -19.08
CA ASN A 292 13.12 7.34 -20.39
C ASN A 292 12.05 6.84 -21.37
N VAL A 293 11.17 5.95 -20.92
CA VAL A 293 10.04 5.45 -21.72
C VAL A 293 9.16 6.63 -22.21
N PHE A 294 8.85 7.60 -21.34
CA PHE A 294 8.06 8.76 -21.74
C PHE A 294 8.82 9.68 -22.70
N ASN A 295 10.12 9.91 -22.48
CA ASN A 295 10.94 10.70 -23.39
C ASN A 295 11.01 10.07 -24.79
N GLU A 296 11.22 8.76 -24.88
CA GLU A 296 11.30 8.03 -26.16
C GLU A 296 9.94 7.88 -26.82
N ALA A 297 8.92 7.46 -26.07
CA ALA A 297 7.57 7.21 -26.59
C ALA A 297 6.91 8.48 -27.18
N PHE A 298 7.20 9.62 -26.58
CA PHE A 298 6.65 10.92 -26.99
C PHE A 298 7.69 11.83 -27.67
N ALA A 299 8.81 11.29 -28.17
CA ALA A 299 9.87 12.09 -28.80
C ALA A 299 9.35 12.97 -29.96
N GLY A 300 8.34 12.52 -30.71
CA GLY A 300 7.67 13.31 -31.76
C GLY A 300 6.74 14.41 -31.25
N LEU A 301 6.37 14.41 -29.97
CA LEU A 301 5.46 15.34 -29.31
C LEU A 301 5.97 15.74 -27.91
N PRO A 302 7.06 16.51 -27.81
CA PRO A 302 7.77 16.76 -26.53
C PRO A 302 6.88 17.39 -25.44
N LEU A 303 5.96 18.27 -25.83
CA LEU A 303 5.00 18.88 -24.88
C LEU A 303 4.09 17.81 -24.25
N LEU A 304 3.65 16.81 -25.04
CA LEU A 304 2.83 15.72 -24.54
C LEU A 304 3.63 14.80 -23.62
N GLY A 305 4.89 14.48 -23.98
CA GLY A 305 5.79 13.72 -23.12
C GLY A 305 6.04 14.40 -21.78
N TRP A 306 6.30 15.71 -21.79
CA TRP A 306 6.43 16.50 -20.57
C TRP A 306 5.14 16.44 -19.72
N LEU A 307 3.97 16.63 -20.35
CA LEU A 307 2.68 16.60 -19.65
C LEU A 307 2.40 15.22 -19.05
N VAL A 308 2.64 14.14 -19.80
CA VAL A 308 2.45 12.75 -19.31
C VAL A 308 3.37 12.47 -18.12
N SER A 309 4.64 12.85 -18.19
CA SER A 309 5.60 12.73 -17.09
C SER A 309 5.11 13.48 -15.86
N LEU A 310 4.69 14.74 -15.99
CA LEU A 310 4.16 15.52 -14.88
C LEU A 310 2.91 14.90 -14.27
N LEU A 311 1.94 14.47 -15.07
CA LEU A 311 0.71 13.84 -14.60
C LEU A 311 1.01 12.50 -13.90
N PHE A 312 1.99 11.75 -14.39
CA PHE A 312 2.44 10.50 -13.77
C PHE A 312 3.02 10.73 -12.37
N TYR A 313 3.93 11.70 -12.19
CA TYR A 313 4.49 11.96 -10.86
C TYR A 313 3.51 12.62 -9.90
N LEU A 314 2.54 13.40 -10.39
CA LEU A 314 1.41 13.86 -9.59
C LEU A 314 0.54 12.67 -9.11
N LEU A 315 0.19 11.75 -10.01
CA LEU A 315 -0.51 10.51 -9.68
C LEU A 315 0.25 9.73 -8.59
N LEU A 316 1.55 9.54 -8.79
CA LEU A 316 2.41 8.78 -7.89
C LEU A 316 2.49 9.44 -6.50
N SER A 317 2.62 10.77 -6.45
CA SER A 317 2.63 11.54 -5.21
C SER A 317 1.31 11.45 -4.45
N LEU A 318 0.17 11.48 -5.15
CA LEU A 318 -1.14 11.31 -4.53
C LEU A 318 -1.32 9.89 -3.96
N ALA A 319 -0.91 8.86 -4.69
CA ALA A 319 -0.95 7.48 -4.23
C ALA A 319 -0.03 7.26 -3.02
N ALA A 320 1.17 7.80 -3.05
CA ALA A 320 2.10 7.74 -1.92
C ALA A 320 1.54 8.47 -0.69
N LEU A 321 0.98 9.66 -0.86
CA LEU A 321 0.46 10.47 0.24
C LEU A 321 -0.79 9.85 0.87
N THR A 322 -1.71 9.24 0.11
CA THR A 322 -2.90 8.58 0.68
C THR A 322 -2.52 7.42 1.58
N SER A 323 -1.56 6.60 1.17
CA SER A 323 -1.04 5.49 1.98
C SER A 323 -0.24 6.00 3.19
N LEU A 324 0.59 7.04 3.02
CA LEU A 324 1.36 7.65 4.10
C LEU A 324 0.44 8.22 5.20
N ILE A 325 -0.66 8.89 4.84
CA ILE A 325 -1.67 9.38 5.78
C ILE A 325 -2.27 8.22 6.58
N SER A 326 -2.57 7.09 5.92
CA SER A 326 -3.15 5.93 6.58
C SER A 326 -2.19 5.27 7.57
N LEU A 327 -0.93 5.11 7.19
CA LEU A 327 0.14 4.59 8.05
C LEU A 327 0.42 5.52 9.24
N HIS A 328 0.46 6.83 8.99
CA HIS A 328 0.64 7.84 10.03
C HIS A 328 -0.51 7.82 11.05
N GLU A 329 -1.75 7.60 10.57
CA GLU A 329 -2.93 7.52 11.46
C GLU A 329 -2.86 6.33 12.41
N VAL A 330 -2.37 5.15 11.98
CA VAL A 330 -2.19 3.98 12.86
C VAL A 330 -1.39 4.35 14.09
N SER A 331 -0.23 4.95 13.84
CA SER A 331 0.70 5.35 14.88
C SER A 331 0.17 6.49 15.74
N THR A 332 -0.46 7.48 15.12
CA THR A 332 -1.08 8.60 15.84
C THR A 332 -2.21 8.11 16.76
N ALA A 333 -3.07 7.22 16.27
CA ALA A 333 -4.15 6.64 17.06
C ALA A 333 -3.61 5.88 18.28
N PHE A 334 -2.54 5.12 18.10
CA PHE A 334 -1.88 4.41 19.20
C PHE A 334 -1.31 5.39 20.23
N PHE A 335 -0.50 6.36 19.80
CA PHE A 335 0.17 7.26 20.74
C PHE A 335 -0.82 8.12 21.55
N TYR A 336 -1.85 8.71 20.91
CA TYR A 336 -2.76 9.55 21.67
C TYR A 336 -3.68 8.74 22.62
N GLU A 337 -4.06 7.52 22.25
CA GLU A 337 -4.93 6.69 23.08
C GLU A 337 -4.15 6.00 24.22
N GLU A 338 -2.93 5.47 23.97
CA GLU A 338 -2.19 4.74 24.99
C GLU A 338 -1.45 5.68 25.96
N LEU A 339 -0.94 6.82 25.48
CA LEU A 339 -0.28 7.80 26.33
C LEU A 339 -1.24 8.84 26.92
N HIS A 340 -2.54 8.75 26.61
CA HIS A 340 -3.56 9.72 27.09
C HIS A 340 -3.22 11.20 26.79
N ILE A 341 -2.60 11.44 25.63
CA ILE A 341 -2.25 12.79 25.16
C ILE A 341 -3.22 13.28 24.09
N SER A 342 -3.18 14.58 23.78
CA SER A 342 -4.02 15.11 22.69
C SER A 342 -3.58 14.54 21.33
N ARG A 343 -4.52 14.38 20.40
CA ARG A 343 -4.26 13.92 19.03
C ARG A 343 -3.15 14.75 18.35
N LYS A 344 -3.14 16.07 18.55
CA LYS A 344 -2.10 16.94 18.00
C LYS A 344 -0.70 16.57 18.51
N LYS A 345 -0.56 16.34 19.83
CA LYS A 345 0.71 15.88 20.41
C LYS A 345 1.13 14.52 19.88
N GLY A 346 0.20 13.55 19.78
CA GLY A 346 0.47 12.26 19.19
C GLY A 346 0.95 12.36 17.72
N ALA A 347 0.28 13.20 16.92
CA ALA A 347 0.66 13.43 15.53
C ALA A 347 2.05 14.09 15.41
N VAL A 348 2.40 15.05 16.27
CA VAL A 348 3.74 15.66 16.30
C VAL A 348 4.81 14.61 16.60
N ILE A 349 4.60 13.78 17.64
CA ILE A 349 5.55 12.72 18.02
C ILE A 349 5.78 11.78 16.83
N VAL A 350 4.71 11.28 16.21
CA VAL A 350 4.81 10.37 15.04
C VAL A 350 5.53 11.05 13.88
N THR A 351 5.15 12.30 13.54
CA THR A 351 5.79 13.04 12.46
C THR A 351 7.29 13.20 12.70
N VAL A 352 7.69 13.65 13.90
CA VAL A 352 9.11 13.87 14.21
C VAL A 352 9.89 12.56 14.20
N VAL A 353 9.40 11.54 14.91
CA VAL A 353 10.14 10.27 15.03
C VAL A 353 10.21 9.56 13.69
N CYS A 354 9.11 9.49 12.92
CA CYS A 354 9.13 8.87 11.59
C CYS A 354 9.97 9.67 10.59
N THR A 355 10.03 11.00 10.70
CA THR A 355 10.96 11.81 9.88
C THR A 355 12.41 11.49 10.23
N VAL A 356 12.75 11.31 11.51
CA VAL A 356 14.11 10.91 11.93
C VAL A 356 14.44 9.52 11.41
N ILE A 357 13.52 8.53 11.54
CA ILE A 357 13.71 7.18 10.98
C ILE A 357 13.93 7.28 9.46
N GLY A 358 13.08 8.02 8.76
CA GLY A 358 13.21 8.23 7.32
C GLY A 358 14.52 8.92 6.94
N ALA A 359 14.96 9.90 7.73
CA ALA A 359 16.26 10.58 7.51
C ALA A 359 17.43 9.59 7.62
N VAL A 360 17.44 8.73 8.63
CA VAL A 360 18.47 7.68 8.80
C VAL A 360 18.41 6.69 7.64
N CYS A 361 17.19 6.24 7.25
CA CYS A 361 17.00 5.36 6.09
C CYS A 361 17.48 6.03 4.78
N SER A 362 17.13 7.29 4.54
CA SER A 362 17.58 8.05 3.36
C SER A 362 19.10 8.20 3.32
N LEU A 363 19.71 8.53 4.45
CA LEU A 363 21.16 8.65 4.55
C LEU A 363 21.88 7.32 4.34
N SER A 364 21.27 6.20 4.68
CA SER A 364 21.86 4.86 4.48
C SER A 364 22.01 4.47 3.00
N LEU A 365 21.24 5.11 2.09
CA LEU A 365 21.32 4.88 0.65
C LEU A 365 22.55 5.56 0.00
N GLY A 366 23.18 6.51 0.70
CA GLY A 366 24.40 7.15 0.22
C GLY A 366 25.64 6.32 0.49
N GLN A 367 26.50 6.15 -0.54
CA GLN A 367 27.72 5.35 -0.43
C GLN A 367 28.66 5.83 0.70
N GLY A 368 29.27 4.86 1.42
CA GLY A 368 30.33 5.11 2.39
C GLY A 368 29.90 5.73 3.72
N ARG A 369 28.61 5.76 4.06
CA ARG A 369 28.11 6.40 5.29
C ARG A 369 28.08 5.50 6.52
N GLY A 370 28.41 4.20 6.40
CA GLY A 370 28.48 3.25 7.52
C GLY A 370 27.14 2.94 8.21
N LEU A 371 26.02 3.29 7.56
CA LEU A 371 24.67 3.01 8.06
C LEU A 371 24.11 1.72 7.43
N GLU A 372 24.82 0.62 7.66
CA GLU A 372 24.52 -0.68 7.09
C GLU A 372 24.42 -1.75 8.17
N ILE A 373 23.56 -2.72 8.00
CA ILE A 373 23.47 -3.94 8.82
C ILE A 373 23.61 -5.15 7.90
N GLY A 374 24.62 -5.97 8.13
CA GLY A 374 24.89 -7.17 7.29
C GLY A 374 25.19 -6.82 5.82
N GLY A 375 25.81 -5.66 5.56
CA GLY A 375 26.13 -5.20 4.21
C GLY A 375 24.94 -4.64 3.41
N LYS A 376 23.81 -4.43 4.06
CA LYS A 376 22.61 -3.82 3.45
C LYS A 376 22.30 -2.45 4.07
N PRO A 377 21.90 -1.45 3.27
CA PRO A 377 21.43 -0.16 3.79
C PRO A 377 20.29 -0.35 4.80
N LEU A 378 20.21 0.51 5.80
CA LEU A 378 19.12 0.46 6.79
C LEU A 378 17.74 0.54 6.15
N PHE A 379 17.60 1.26 5.06
CA PHE A 379 16.37 1.30 4.26
C PHE A 379 15.91 -0.12 3.86
N ASP A 380 16.80 -0.92 3.26
CA ASP A 380 16.49 -2.29 2.82
C ASP A 380 16.24 -3.23 4.01
N VAL A 381 16.94 -3.01 5.13
CA VAL A 381 16.71 -3.77 6.36
C VAL A 381 15.31 -3.52 6.91
N PHE A 382 14.86 -2.25 6.98
CA PHE A 382 13.52 -1.92 7.45
C PHE A 382 12.44 -2.48 6.51
N ASP A 383 12.63 -2.36 5.18
CA ASP A 383 11.70 -2.95 4.20
C ASP A 383 11.62 -4.47 4.34
N PHE A 384 12.77 -5.15 4.45
CA PHE A 384 12.83 -6.59 4.65
C PHE A 384 12.13 -7.04 5.93
N VAL A 385 12.46 -6.43 7.07
CA VAL A 385 11.89 -6.81 8.38
C VAL A 385 10.38 -6.60 8.42
N THR A 386 9.93 -5.46 7.92
CA THR A 386 8.49 -5.16 7.93
C THR A 386 7.75 -5.98 6.88
N GLY A 387 8.25 -6.02 5.64
CA GLY A 387 7.59 -6.67 4.52
C GLY A 387 7.64 -8.20 4.56
N GLN A 388 8.80 -8.77 4.91
CA GLN A 388 9.04 -10.21 4.83
C GLN A 388 8.81 -10.94 6.16
N ILE A 389 8.85 -10.25 7.30
CA ILE A 389 8.68 -10.88 8.61
C ILE A 389 7.40 -10.39 9.29
N PHE A 390 7.27 -9.08 9.55
CA PHE A 390 6.18 -8.56 10.38
C PHE A 390 4.81 -8.69 9.73
N LEU A 391 4.68 -8.37 8.45
CA LEU A 391 3.40 -8.47 7.73
C LEU A 391 2.88 -9.92 7.68
N PRO A 392 3.66 -10.93 7.24
CA PRO A 392 3.19 -12.30 7.24
C PRO A 392 2.85 -12.81 8.64
N LEU A 393 3.70 -12.54 9.65
CA LEU A 393 3.41 -12.93 11.03
C LEU A 393 2.14 -12.27 11.57
N GLY A 394 1.97 -10.96 11.34
CA GLY A 394 0.77 -10.24 11.74
C GLY A 394 -0.49 -10.81 11.12
N GLY A 395 -0.48 -11.09 9.82
CA GLY A 395 -1.60 -11.69 9.10
C GLY A 395 -1.92 -13.11 9.56
N PHE A 396 -0.89 -13.94 9.75
CA PHE A 396 -1.03 -15.29 10.27
C PHE A 396 -1.73 -15.29 11.64
N PHE A 397 -1.22 -14.49 12.58
CA PHE A 397 -1.82 -14.40 13.91
C PHE A 397 -3.19 -13.73 13.91
N THR A 398 -3.47 -12.79 13.02
CA THR A 398 -4.81 -12.21 12.81
C THR A 398 -5.82 -13.30 12.40
N CYS A 399 -5.45 -14.16 11.48
CA CYS A 399 -6.28 -15.29 11.05
C CYS A 399 -6.50 -16.30 12.19
N LEU A 400 -5.47 -16.65 12.96
CA LEU A 400 -5.61 -17.51 14.13
C LEU A 400 -6.49 -16.87 15.19
N PHE A 401 -6.35 -15.56 15.43
CA PHE A 401 -7.16 -14.84 16.40
C PHE A 401 -8.65 -14.88 16.06
N ILE A 402 -9.03 -14.51 14.85
CA ILE A 402 -10.43 -14.49 14.41
C ILE A 402 -10.97 -15.91 14.19
N GLY A 403 -10.17 -16.79 13.61
CA GLY A 403 -10.60 -18.13 13.25
C GLY A 403 -10.78 -19.06 14.45
N TRP A 404 -9.92 -18.95 15.47
CA TRP A 404 -9.83 -19.95 16.52
C TRP A 404 -10.04 -19.39 17.94
N PHE A 405 -9.61 -18.16 18.21
CA PHE A 405 -9.64 -17.60 19.57
C PHE A 405 -10.92 -16.83 19.87
N VAL A 406 -11.34 -15.93 18.97
CA VAL A 406 -12.53 -15.09 19.18
C VAL A 406 -13.80 -15.95 19.14
N PRO A 407 -14.76 -15.76 20.07
CA PRO A 407 -16.01 -16.53 20.08
C PRO A 407 -16.71 -16.48 18.72
N LYS A 408 -17.04 -17.66 18.16
CA LYS A 408 -17.69 -17.79 16.85
C LYS A 408 -18.98 -16.97 16.73
N LYS A 409 -19.73 -16.79 17.83
CA LYS A 409 -20.95 -15.97 17.85
C LYS A 409 -20.63 -14.51 17.54
N LEU A 410 -19.61 -13.95 18.18
CA LEU A 410 -19.16 -12.57 17.94
C LEU A 410 -18.74 -12.38 16.50
N VAL A 411 -17.85 -13.25 15.99
CA VAL A 411 -17.37 -13.19 14.61
C VAL A 411 -18.53 -13.27 13.62
N LYS A 412 -19.51 -14.14 13.90
CA LYS A 412 -20.69 -14.31 13.06
C LYS A 412 -21.58 -13.05 13.07
N ASP A 413 -21.86 -12.48 14.24
CA ASP A 413 -22.72 -11.31 14.38
C ASP A 413 -22.10 -10.09 13.67
N GLU A 414 -20.78 -9.88 13.83
CA GLU A 414 -20.05 -8.83 13.12
C GLU A 414 -20.00 -9.08 11.60
N PHE A 415 -19.67 -10.31 11.16
CA PHE A 415 -19.59 -10.67 9.76
C PHE A 415 -20.93 -10.54 9.05
N THR A 416 -21.98 -11.13 9.64
CA THR A 416 -23.33 -11.13 9.06
C THR A 416 -24.05 -9.79 9.22
N ASN A 417 -23.39 -8.82 9.85
CA ASN A 417 -23.98 -7.53 10.22
C ASN A 417 -25.37 -7.75 10.88
N TRP A 418 -25.34 -8.58 11.94
CA TRP A 418 -26.51 -9.01 12.72
C TRP A 418 -27.62 -9.65 11.89
N GLY A 419 -27.25 -10.47 10.90
CA GLY A 419 -28.16 -11.30 10.12
C GLY A 419 -28.55 -10.75 8.75
N THR A 420 -27.98 -9.62 8.31
CA THR A 420 -28.22 -9.06 6.97
C THR A 420 -27.44 -9.76 5.85
N VAL A 421 -26.37 -10.50 6.18
CA VAL A 421 -25.55 -11.28 5.23
C VAL A 421 -25.77 -12.78 5.43
N SER A 422 -25.76 -13.54 4.33
CA SER A 422 -26.05 -14.98 4.32
C SER A 422 -25.13 -15.79 5.24
N ARG A 423 -25.71 -16.76 5.95
CA ARG A 423 -24.96 -17.69 6.81
C ARG A 423 -24.03 -18.63 6.02
N HIS A 424 -24.36 -18.94 4.77
CA HIS A 424 -23.50 -19.78 3.91
C HIS A 424 -22.18 -19.06 3.59
N ILE A 425 -22.23 -17.77 3.28
CA ILE A 425 -21.03 -16.95 3.04
C ILE A 425 -20.16 -16.89 4.30
N PHE A 426 -20.78 -16.83 5.49
CA PHE A 426 -20.04 -16.88 6.76
C PHE A 426 -19.28 -18.22 6.94
N ALA A 427 -19.87 -19.35 6.56
CA ALA A 427 -19.19 -20.64 6.66
C ALA A 427 -17.95 -20.70 5.76
N VAL A 428 -18.05 -20.20 4.53
CA VAL A 428 -16.91 -20.09 3.59
C VAL A 428 -15.84 -19.16 4.17
N PHE A 429 -16.23 -17.98 4.63
CA PHE A 429 -15.30 -17.04 5.28
C PHE A 429 -14.54 -17.71 6.43
N LEU A 430 -15.25 -18.36 7.33
CA LEU A 430 -14.65 -19.00 8.49
C LEU A 430 -13.70 -20.14 8.11
N PHE A 431 -14.03 -20.91 7.08
CA PHE A 431 -13.14 -21.94 6.54
C PHE A 431 -11.86 -21.32 5.96
N LEU A 432 -11.99 -20.26 5.16
CA LEU A 432 -10.84 -19.57 4.58
C LEU A 432 -9.92 -18.99 5.66
N VAL A 433 -10.46 -18.31 6.66
CA VAL A 433 -9.66 -17.70 7.74
C VAL A 433 -9.02 -18.73 8.67
N ARG A 434 -9.70 -19.88 8.90
CA ARG A 434 -9.17 -20.93 9.78
C ARG A 434 -8.06 -21.76 9.16
N PHE A 435 -8.18 -22.07 7.88
CA PHE A 435 -7.33 -23.07 7.25
C PHE A 435 -6.56 -22.51 6.06
N VAL A 436 -7.26 -21.91 5.09
CA VAL A 436 -6.63 -21.51 3.83
C VAL A 436 -5.67 -20.34 4.02
N ALA A 437 -6.13 -19.26 4.64
CA ALA A 437 -5.32 -18.06 4.81
C ALA A 437 -4.05 -18.32 5.67
N PRO A 438 -4.11 -18.98 6.83
CA PRO A 438 -2.89 -19.29 7.59
C PRO A 438 -1.91 -20.16 6.82
N LEU A 439 -2.38 -21.17 6.07
CA LEU A 439 -1.52 -22.04 5.26
C LEU A 439 -0.86 -21.26 4.10
N CYS A 440 -1.61 -20.43 3.41
CA CYS A 440 -1.08 -19.58 2.35
C CYS A 440 -0.05 -18.59 2.88
N ILE A 441 -0.31 -17.93 4.01
CA ILE A 441 0.64 -16.99 4.61
C ILE A 441 1.90 -17.71 5.08
N LEU A 442 1.76 -18.90 5.65
CA LEU A 442 2.90 -19.73 6.02
C LEU A 442 3.73 -20.13 4.79
N ALA A 443 3.08 -20.51 3.68
CA ALA A 443 3.78 -20.81 2.43
C ALA A 443 4.56 -19.61 1.90
N ILE A 444 3.95 -18.39 1.90
CA ILE A 444 4.67 -17.16 1.54
C ILE A 444 5.91 -16.98 2.43
N PHE A 445 5.74 -17.12 3.75
CA PHE A 445 6.81 -16.96 4.71
C PHE A 445 7.96 -17.96 4.47
N LEU A 446 7.66 -19.24 4.29
CA LEU A 446 8.66 -20.27 4.03
C LEU A 446 9.39 -20.06 2.70
N HIS A 447 8.68 -19.65 1.66
CA HIS A 447 9.27 -19.33 0.35
C HIS A 447 10.23 -18.13 0.42
N GLN A 448 9.86 -17.09 1.18
CA GLN A 448 10.71 -15.90 1.34
C GLN A 448 12.06 -16.22 2.01
N PHE A 449 12.10 -17.26 2.84
CA PHE A 449 13.35 -17.74 3.47
C PHE A 449 14.04 -18.86 2.70
N GLY A 450 13.54 -19.20 1.50
CA GLY A 450 14.14 -20.25 0.66
C GLY A 450 14.03 -21.66 1.23
N ILE A 451 13.02 -21.91 2.08
CA ILE A 451 12.77 -23.21 2.68
C ILE A 451 12.00 -24.14 1.74
N ILE A 452 11.12 -23.55 0.92
CA ILE A 452 10.32 -24.21 -0.12
C ILE A 452 10.40 -23.46 -1.43
#